data_3724691e700240dd90c2df581f504e17
#
_entry.id   3724691e700240dd90c2df581f504e17
#
_cell.length_a   1.000
_cell.length_b   1.000
_cell.length_c   1.000
_cell.angle_alpha   90.00
_cell.angle_beta   90.00
_cell.angle_gamma   90.00
#
_symmetry.space_group_name_H-M   'P 1'
#
loop_
_entity.id
_entity.type
_entity.pdbx_description
1 polymer ?
#
loop_
_entity_poly.entity_id
_entity_poly.type
_entity_poly.pdbx_seq_one_letter_code
_entity_poly.pdbx_strand_id
1 'polypeptide(L)'
;TNAIGIVAKAGRYGGTYAHKDIAYHFGMWISPRFQLLLVKEYQLLQSEKQKALGWSAKRELAKINYHIHTDAIKENLIPKEIDAYHRSLIYAEEADVLNVALFGMTAKEWREANPELKGNMRDYATINQLICLSNMENINAVFINEGMAQSDRLQKLNQIAIQQMTVLENVESKKILTK
;
A
#
# COMPACT_ATOMS: atom_id res chain seq x y z
N THR A 1 18.81 -36.35 11.33
CA THR A 1 18.82 -35.24 12.30
C THR A 1 18.80 -35.87 13.71
N ASN A 2 19.95 -35.91 14.39
CA ASN A 2 20.02 -36.29 15.80
C ASN A 2 19.52 -35.16 16.70
N ALA A 3 18.23 -34.88 16.66
CA ALA A 3 17.61 -33.94 17.55
C ALA A 3 17.36 -34.63 18.89
N ILE A 4 18.17 -34.31 19.89
CA ILE A 4 17.92 -34.69 21.28
C ILE A 4 16.72 -33.88 21.75
N GLY A 5 15.55 -34.52 21.83
CA GLY A 5 14.31 -33.84 22.19
C GLY A 5 14.28 -33.36 23.64
N ILE A 6 14.83 -34.15 24.58
CA ILE A 6 14.85 -33.88 26.03
C ILE A 6 16.18 -34.28 26.62
N VAL A 7 16.77 -33.46 27.47
CA VAL A 7 17.97 -33.71 28.24
C VAL A 7 17.72 -33.43 29.71
N ALA A 8 17.92 -34.43 30.57
CA ALA A 8 17.85 -34.29 32.03
C ALA A 8 19.24 -34.33 32.66
N LYS A 9 19.55 -33.39 33.56
CA LYS A 9 20.76 -33.36 34.38
C LYS A 9 20.39 -33.44 35.85
N ALA A 10 20.96 -34.35 36.58
CA ALA A 10 20.80 -34.46 38.02
C ALA A 10 21.76 -33.51 38.78
N GLY A 11 21.40 -33.12 40.02
CA GLY A 11 22.22 -32.32 40.92
C GLY A 11 21.68 -30.94 41.21
N ARG A 12 22.39 -30.22 42.13
CA ARG A 12 21.96 -28.87 42.62
C ARG A 12 21.75 -27.85 41.52
N TYR A 13 22.48 -27.97 40.41
CA TYR A 13 22.40 -27.12 39.22
C TYR A 13 21.87 -27.90 38.02
N GLY A 14 21.18 -28.98 38.25
CA GLY A 14 20.55 -29.82 37.24
C GLY A 14 19.21 -29.22 36.77
N GLY A 15 18.59 -29.91 35.83
CA GLY A 15 17.26 -29.53 35.29
C GLY A 15 16.93 -30.37 34.07
N THR A 16 15.70 -30.26 33.63
CA THR A 16 15.23 -30.85 32.38
C THR A 16 15.14 -29.79 31.29
N TYR A 17 15.85 -30.01 30.21
CA TYR A 17 15.88 -29.11 29.06
C TYR A 17 15.22 -29.85 27.89
N ALA A 18 14.34 -29.19 27.20
CA ALA A 18 13.61 -29.73 26.06
C ALA A 18 13.77 -28.81 24.82
N HIS A 19 13.64 -29.44 23.64
CA HIS A 19 13.48 -28.61 22.41
C HIS A 19 12.30 -27.67 22.59
N LYS A 20 12.40 -26.44 22.03
CA LYS A 20 11.39 -25.40 22.19
C LYS A 20 9.96 -25.88 21.91
N ASP A 21 9.78 -26.70 20.85
CA ASP A 21 8.45 -27.21 20.46
C ASP A 21 7.84 -28.14 21.52
N ILE A 22 8.69 -28.96 22.14
CA ILE A 22 8.30 -29.87 23.27
C ILE A 22 7.95 -29.01 24.50
N ALA A 23 8.77 -27.99 24.79
CA ALA A 23 8.52 -27.08 25.90
C ALA A 23 7.20 -26.30 25.74
N TYR A 24 6.90 -25.81 24.53
CA TYR A 24 5.61 -25.18 24.23
C TYR A 24 4.44 -26.15 24.39
N HIS A 25 4.58 -27.36 23.88
CA HIS A 25 3.55 -28.39 23.98
C HIS A 25 3.27 -28.76 25.45
N PHE A 26 4.32 -28.88 26.25
CA PHE A 26 4.20 -29.13 27.68
C PHE A 26 3.55 -27.95 28.42
N GLY A 27 3.91 -26.72 28.08
CA GLY A 27 3.29 -25.51 28.61
C GLY A 27 1.78 -25.43 28.30
N MET A 28 1.36 -25.81 27.09
CA MET A 28 -0.05 -25.87 26.72
C MET A 28 -0.82 -26.93 27.53
N TRP A 29 -0.18 -28.08 27.81
CA TRP A 29 -0.78 -29.15 28.61
C TRP A 29 -0.97 -28.74 30.08
N ILE A 30 0.00 -28.01 30.66
CA ILE A 30 -0.08 -27.58 32.08
C ILE A 30 -1.02 -26.37 32.26
N SER A 31 -1.06 -25.46 31.32
CA SER A 31 -1.76 -24.19 31.47
C SER A 31 -2.71 -23.91 30.30
N PRO A 32 -4.03 -24.07 30.52
CA PRO A 32 -5.03 -23.64 29.53
C PRO A 32 -4.93 -22.16 29.16
N ARG A 33 -4.50 -21.33 30.10
CA ARG A 33 -4.27 -19.89 29.86
C ARG A 33 -3.12 -19.67 28.87
N PHE A 34 -2.04 -20.45 28.98
CA PHE A 34 -0.90 -20.40 28.07
C PHE A 34 -1.31 -20.89 26.67
N GLN A 35 -2.12 -21.95 26.59
CA GLN A 35 -2.69 -22.42 25.33
C GLN A 35 -3.50 -21.34 24.61
N LEU A 36 -4.41 -20.67 25.34
CA LEU A 36 -5.22 -19.56 24.78
C LEU A 36 -4.35 -18.38 24.34
N LEU A 37 -3.29 -18.08 25.09
CA LEU A 37 -2.33 -17.02 24.69
C LEU A 37 -1.68 -17.37 23.36
N LEU A 38 -1.16 -18.57 23.19
CA LEU A 38 -0.52 -19.01 21.93
C LEU A 38 -1.50 -18.98 20.75
N VAL A 39 -2.75 -19.38 20.94
CA VAL A 39 -3.77 -19.30 19.89
C VAL A 39 -4.03 -17.86 19.48
N LYS A 40 -4.15 -16.94 20.44
CA LYS A 40 -4.34 -15.50 20.15
C LYS A 40 -3.16 -14.90 19.42
N GLU A 41 -1.93 -15.17 19.87
CA GLU A 41 -0.70 -14.72 19.21
C GLU A 41 -0.61 -15.24 17.77
N TYR A 42 -0.91 -16.52 17.57
CA TYR A 42 -0.94 -17.10 16.23
C TYR A 42 -1.97 -16.41 15.31
N GLN A 43 -3.18 -16.17 15.82
CA GLN A 43 -4.22 -15.45 15.06
C GLN A 43 -3.80 -14.02 14.72
N LEU A 44 -3.15 -13.32 15.66
CA LEU A 44 -2.63 -11.98 15.44
C LEU A 44 -1.56 -11.98 14.34
N LEU A 45 -0.55 -12.85 14.45
CA LEU A 45 0.50 -13.01 13.46
C LEU A 45 -0.02 -13.37 12.07
N GLN A 46 -1.04 -14.23 11.97
CA GLN A 46 -1.69 -14.55 10.70
C GLN A 46 -2.39 -13.33 10.09
N SER A 47 -3.09 -12.55 10.92
CA SER A 47 -3.76 -11.33 10.45
C SER A 47 -2.77 -10.27 9.97
N GLU A 48 -1.66 -10.07 10.68
CA GLU A 48 -0.59 -9.16 10.29
C GLU A 48 0.11 -9.61 8.99
N LYS A 49 0.38 -10.91 8.86
CA LYS A 49 0.97 -11.49 7.65
C LYS A 49 0.06 -11.29 6.43
N GLN A 50 -1.25 -11.50 6.58
CA GLN A 50 -2.21 -11.26 5.50
C GLN A 50 -2.28 -9.78 5.11
N LYS A 51 -2.25 -8.86 6.09
CA LYS A 51 -2.19 -7.42 5.84
C LYS A 51 -0.89 -7.05 5.10
N ALA A 52 0.25 -7.56 5.54
CA ALA A 52 1.55 -7.29 4.91
C ALA A 52 1.62 -7.78 3.46
N LEU A 53 1.08 -8.98 3.16
CA LEU A 53 0.99 -9.52 1.80
C LEU A 53 0.07 -8.65 0.91
N GLY A 54 -1.07 -8.20 1.45
CA GLY A 54 -1.97 -7.29 0.74
C GLY A 54 -1.31 -5.95 0.42
N TRP A 55 -0.52 -5.39 1.32
CA TRP A 55 0.26 -4.16 1.11
C TRP A 55 1.35 -4.34 0.06
N SER A 56 2.06 -5.47 0.06
CA SER A 56 3.11 -5.76 -0.92
C SER A 56 2.54 -5.82 -2.34
N ALA A 57 1.45 -6.57 -2.54
CA ALA A 57 0.80 -6.68 -3.85
C ALA A 57 0.27 -5.32 -4.36
N LYS A 58 -0.35 -4.51 -3.49
CA LYS A 58 -0.83 -3.17 -3.83
C LYS A 58 0.31 -2.23 -4.22
N ARG A 59 1.44 -2.30 -3.50
CA ARG A 59 2.63 -1.48 -3.80
C ARG A 59 3.22 -1.83 -5.16
N GLU A 60 3.31 -3.11 -5.50
CA GLU A 60 3.81 -3.55 -6.82
C GLU A 60 2.88 -3.12 -7.95
N LEU A 61 1.57 -3.25 -7.78
CA LEU A 61 0.60 -2.76 -8.77
C LEU A 61 0.70 -1.24 -8.97
N ALA A 62 0.77 -0.47 -7.89
CA ALA A 62 0.94 0.99 -7.97
C ALA A 62 2.24 1.37 -8.68
N LYS A 63 3.33 0.65 -8.42
CA LYS A 63 4.62 0.86 -9.10
C LYS A 63 4.53 0.57 -10.60
N ILE A 64 3.87 -0.52 -11.00
CA ILE A 64 3.68 -0.86 -12.41
C ILE A 64 2.84 0.21 -13.12
N ASN A 65 1.71 0.63 -12.52
CA ASN A 65 0.84 1.67 -13.09
C ASN A 65 1.57 3.01 -13.21
N TYR A 66 2.38 3.38 -12.22
CA TYR A 66 3.23 4.55 -12.29
C TYR A 66 4.22 4.47 -13.47
N HIS A 67 4.84 3.32 -13.72
CA HIS A 67 5.73 3.13 -14.88
C HIS A 67 4.98 3.26 -16.20
N ILE A 68 3.81 2.62 -16.33
CA ILE A 68 2.97 2.74 -17.53
C ILE A 68 2.62 4.22 -17.81
N HIS A 69 2.25 4.95 -16.77
CA HIS A 69 1.91 6.37 -16.89
C HIS A 69 3.13 7.23 -17.29
N THR A 70 4.26 7.04 -16.62
CA THR A 70 5.49 7.80 -16.93
C THR A 70 6.04 7.48 -18.32
N ASP A 71 5.91 6.26 -18.81
CA ASP A 71 6.30 5.88 -20.15
C ASP A 71 5.38 6.55 -21.19
N ALA A 72 4.08 6.59 -20.98
CA ALA A 72 3.14 7.30 -21.85
C ALA A 72 3.47 8.80 -21.94
N ILE A 73 3.79 9.45 -20.82
CA ILE A 73 4.24 10.86 -20.78
C ILE A 73 5.52 11.01 -21.58
N LYS A 74 6.51 10.14 -21.37
CA LYS A 74 7.80 10.18 -22.05
C LYS A 74 7.68 10.07 -23.55
N GLU A 75 6.84 9.18 -24.02
CA GLU A 75 6.71 8.90 -25.45
C GLU A 75 5.87 9.93 -26.20
N ASN A 76 4.84 10.50 -25.55
CA ASN A 76 3.87 11.35 -26.23
C ASN A 76 3.96 12.84 -25.88
N LEU A 77 4.40 13.19 -24.68
CA LEU A 77 4.35 14.58 -24.20
C LEU A 77 5.74 15.21 -24.09
N ILE A 78 6.82 14.43 -24.05
CA ILE A 78 8.19 14.96 -23.92
C ILE A 78 8.83 15.09 -25.29
N PRO A 79 9.20 16.32 -25.73
CA PRO A 79 9.98 16.51 -26.95
C PRO A 79 11.35 15.83 -26.84
N LYS A 80 11.85 15.28 -27.97
CA LYS A 80 13.12 14.55 -27.99
C LYS A 80 14.33 15.41 -27.60
N GLU A 81 14.29 16.70 -27.89
CA GLU A 81 15.36 17.67 -27.65
C GLU A 81 14.99 18.64 -26.53
N ILE A 82 14.79 18.14 -25.32
CA ILE A 82 14.48 18.97 -24.15
C ILE A 82 15.49 18.68 -23.03
N ASP A 83 15.89 19.72 -22.29
CA ASP A 83 16.77 19.57 -21.14
C ASP A 83 16.10 18.87 -19.95
N ALA A 84 16.92 18.45 -18.99
CA ALA A 84 16.44 17.69 -17.83
C ALA A 84 15.49 18.50 -16.92
N TYR A 85 15.66 19.82 -16.86
CA TYR A 85 14.83 20.69 -16.03
C TYR A 85 13.40 20.78 -16.60
N HIS A 86 13.26 21.13 -17.87
CA HIS A 86 11.92 21.22 -18.51
C HIS A 86 11.23 19.86 -18.57
N ARG A 87 12.00 18.77 -18.75
CA ARG A 87 11.45 17.42 -18.65
C ARG A 87 10.83 17.14 -17.28
N SER A 88 11.51 17.56 -16.20
CA SER A 88 10.98 17.38 -14.84
C SER A 88 9.71 18.19 -14.59
N LEU A 89 9.57 19.35 -15.20
CA LEU A 89 8.34 20.15 -15.12
C LEU A 89 7.15 19.44 -15.77
N ILE A 90 7.34 18.86 -16.96
CA ILE A 90 6.26 18.10 -17.63
C ILE A 90 5.78 16.94 -16.76
N TYR A 91 6.70 16.17 -16.16
CA TYR A 91 6.30 15.10 -15.23
C TYR A 91 5.57 15.64 -13.98
N ALA A 92 5.96 16.78 -13.45
CA ALA A 92 5.31 17.40 -12.31
C ALA A 92 3.91 17.89 -12.67
N GLU A 93 3.74 18.54 -13.82
CA GLU A 93 2.44 18.99 -14.34
C GLU A 93 1.49 17.81 -14.56
N GLU A 94 1.97 16.73 -15.16
CA GLU A 94 1.15 15.53 -15.39
C GLU A 94 0.81 14.80 -14.09
N ALA A 95 1.68 14.82 -13.09
CA ALA A 95 1.36 14.32 -11.76
C ALA A 95 0.29 15.19 -11.07
N ASP A 96 0.33 16.51 -11.29
CA ASP A 96 -0.66 17.44 -10.73
C ASP A 96 -2.03 17.32 -11.41
N VAL A 97 -2.11 16.91 -12.68
CA VAL A 97 -3.41 16.55 -13.31
C VAL A 97 -4.12 15.47 -12.48
N LEU A 98 -3.42 14.43 -12.06
CA LEU A 98 -3.97 13.36 -11.23
C LEU A 98 -4.29 13.85 -9.81
N ASN A 99 -3.41 14.67 -9.22
CA ASN A 99 -3.60 15.23 -7.90
C ASN A 99 -4.84 16.12 -7.84
N VAL A 100 -4.99 17.01 -8.80
CA VAL A 100 -6.17 17.90 -8.89
C VAL A 100 -7.45 17.10 -9.16
N ALA A 101 -7.39 16.10 -10.04
CA ALA A 101 -8.54 15.27 -10.36
C ALA A 101 -9.06 14.48 -9.14
N LEU A 102 -8.20 14.02 -8.25
CA LEU A 102 -8.57 13.19 -7.10
C LEU A 102 -8.69 13.98 -5.79
N PHE A 103 -7.77 14.90 -5.53
CA PHE A 103 -7.66 15.61 -4.24
C PHE A 103 -8.12 17.06 -4.33
N GLY A 104 -8.36 17.59 -5.53
CA GLY A 104 -8.81 18.96 -5.76
C GLY A 104 -7.70 20.01 -5.64
N MET A 105 -6.42 19.62 -5.52
CA MET A 105 -5.29 20.53 -5.35
C MET A 105 -4.00 19.97 -5.94
N THR A 106 -3.07 20.85 -6.29
CA THR A 106 -1.72 20.53 -6.75
C THR A 106 -0.81 20.12 -5.58
N ALA A 107 0.32 19.50 -5.89
CA ALA A 107 1.34 19.17 -4.89
C ALA A 107 1.92 20.43 -4.20
N LYS A 108 1.97 21.55 -4.91
CA LYS A 108 2.42 22.83 -4.36
C LYS A 108 1.41 23.39 -3.36
N GLU A 109 0.14 23.50 -3.74
CA GLU A 109 -0.94 23.98 -2.88
C GLU A 109 -1.05 23.13 -1.59
N TRP A 110 -0.91 21.80 -1.71
CA TRP A 110 -0.92 20.92 -0.55
C TRP A 110 0.24 21.22 0.41
N ARG A 111 1.46 21.44 -0.07
CA ARG A 111 2.62 21.78 0.76
C ARG A 111 2.45 23.12 1.47
N GLU A 112 1.92 24.10 0.76
CA GLU A 112 1.63 25.43 1.33
C GLU A 112 0.56 25.36 2.43
N ALA A 113 -0.44 24.49 2.26
CA ALA A 113 -1.49 24.27 3.26
C ALA A 113 -1.02 23.41 4.46
N ASN A 114 0.05 22.62 4.30
CA ASN A 114 0.54 21.68 5.31
C ASN A 114 2.06 21.82 5.55
N PRO A 115 2.56 22.99 5.98
CA PRO A 115 4.00 23.26 6.11
C PRO A 115 4.71 22.36 7.15
N GLU A 116 3.98 21.88 8.16
CA GLU A 116 4.50 21.03 9.23
C GLU A 116 4.63 19.55 8.83
N LEU A 117 3.99 19.13 7.74
CA LEU A 117 3.98 17.73 7.31
C LEU A 117 5.17 17.44 6.40
N LYS A 118 5.87 16.33 6.67
CA LYS A 118 6.98 15.84 5.82
C LYS A 118 6.45 14.91 4.74
N GLY A 119 7.09 14.95 3.55
CA GLY A 119 6.70 14.08 2.45
C GLY A 119 5.78 14.77 1.43
N ASN A 120 4.85 14.02 0.89
CA ASN A 120 3.92 14.50 -0.14
C ASN A 120 2.48 14.10 0.19
N MET A 121 1.52 14.67 -0.53
CA MET A 121 0.09 14.42 -0.37
C MET A 121 -0.29 12.92 -0.39
N ARG A 122 0.39 12.12 -1.22
CA ARG A 122 0.10 10.69 -1.37
C ARG A 122 0.49 9.88 -0.13
N ASP A 123 1.43 10.37 0.67
CA ASP A 123 1.85 9.73 1.93
C ASP A 123 0.75 9.79 3.00
N TYR A 124 -0.18 10.74 2.86
CA TYR A 124 -1.32 10.96 3.76
C TYR A 124 -2.65 10.49 3.16
N ALA A 125 -2.63 9.95 1.96
CA ALA A 125 -3.83 9.45 1.29
C ALA A 125 -4.36 8.16 1.92
N THR A 126 -5.67 8.00 1.92
CA THR A 126 -6.32 6.75 2.34
C THR A 126 -6.04 5.61 1.36
N ILE A 127 -6.24 4.37 1.79
CA ILE A 127 -6.09 3.20 0.92
C ILE A 127 -7.01 3.30 -0.31
N ASN A 128 -8.24 3.77 -0.14
CA ASN A 128 -9.19 3.94 -1.24
C ASN A 128 -8.72 5.00 -2.24
N GLN A 129 -8.17 6.10 -1.75
CA GLN A 129 -7.57 7.14 -2.60
C GLN A 129 -6.34 6.61 -3.37
N LEU A 130 -5.47 5.81 -2.73
CA LEU A 130 -4.32 5.22 -3.41
C LEU A 130 -4.73 4.19 -4.48
N ILE A 131 -5.79 3.41 -4.23
CA ILE A 131 -6.35 2.50 -5.24
C ILE A 131 -6.91 3.29 -6.42
N CYS A 132 -7.69 4.33 -6.15
CA CYS A 132 -8.25 5.20 -7.18
C CYS A 132 -7.13 5.86 -8.00
N LEU A 133 -6.11 6.42 -7.35
CA LEU A 133 -4.96 7.04 -8.00
C LEU A 133 -4.24 6.07 -8.94
N SER A 134 -3.98 4.85 -8.49
CA SER A 134 -3.33 3.83 -9.31
C SER A 134 -4.13 3.46 -10.56
N ASN A 135 -5.46 3.39 -10.45
CA ASN A 135 -6.33 3.18 -11.60
C ASN A 135 -6.32 4.39 -12.55
N MET A 136 -6.33 5.60 -12.01
CA MET A 136 -6.28 6.84 -12.79
C MET A 136 -4.96 7.00 -13.54
N GLU A 137 -3.82 6.59 -12.98
CA GLU A 137 -2.52 6.58 -13.65
C GLU A 137 -2.59 5.75 -14.94
N ASN A 138 -3.19 4.56 -14.87
CA ASN A 138 -3.34 3.69 -16.02
C ASN A 138 -4.30 4.26 -17.08
N ILE A 139 -5.44 4.80 -16.65
CA ILE A 139 -6.43 5.42 -17.55
C ILE A 139 -5.85 6.68 -18.20
N ASN A 140 -5.10 7.51 -17.46
CA ASN A 140 -4.46 8.69 -18.01
C ASN A 140 -3.41 8.34 -19.07
N ALA A 141 -2.67 7.24 -18.88
CA ALA A 141 -1.75 6.74 -19.90
C ALA A 141 -2.46 6.43 -21.23
N VAL A 142 -3.66 5.82 -21.16
CA VAL A 142 -4.49 5.56 -22.37
C VAL A 142 -4.90 6.88 -23.02
N PHE A 143 -5.40 7.86 -22.24
CA PHE A 143 -5.81 9.16 -22.76
C PHE A 143 -4.64 9.95 -23.38
N ILE A 144 -3.44 9.85 -22.80
CA ILE A 144 -2.22 10.43 -23.37
C ILE A 144 -1.87 9.78 -24.71
N ASN A 145 -1.92 8.46 -24.80
CA ASN A 145 -1.65 7.72 -26.03
C ASN A 145 -2.67 8.03 -27.14
N GLU A 146 -3.92 8.35 -26.77
CA GLU A 146 -4.97 8.79 -27.70
C GLU A 146 -4.83 10.28 -28.09
N GLY A 147 -3.84 11.00 -27.56
CA GLY A 147 -3.59 12.41 -27.86
C GLY A 147 -4.63 13.35 -27.26
N MET A 148 -5.33 12.97 -26.19
CA MET A 148 -6.34 13.79 -25.55
C MET A 148 -5.72 15.00 -24.87
N ALA A 149 -6.30 16.20 -25.06
CA ALA A 149 -5.85 17.44 -24.44
C ALA A 149 -5.89 17.36 -22.89
N GLN A 150 -4.93 18.01 -22.23
CA GLN A 150 -4.78 17.95 -20.78
C GLN A 150 -6.04 18.38 -20.01
N SER A 151 -6.73 19.44 -20.49
CA SER A 151 -7.99 19.93 -19.92
C SER A 151 -9.09 18.86 -19.94
N ASP A 152 -9.21 18.13 -21.06
CA ASP A 152 -10.22 17.11 -21.25
C ASP A 152 -9.89 15.87 -20.40
N ARG A 153 -8.60 15.53 -20.30
CA ARG A 153 -8.10 14.47 -19.41
C ARG A 153 -8.45 14.78 -17.96
N LEU A 154 -8.16 15.99 -17.50
CA LEU A 154 -8.48 16.43 -16.14
C LEU A 154 -9.97 16.25 -15.81
N GLN A 155 -10.87 16.71 -16.70
CA GLN A 155 -12.31 16.58 -16.49
C GLN A 155 -12.76 15.12 -16.42
N LYS A 156 -12.32 14.28 -17.35
CA LYS A 156 -12.66 12.86 -17.36
C LYS A 156 -12.11 12.13 -16.14
N LEU A 157 -10.87 12.40 -15.77
CA LEU A 157 -10.24 11.79 -14.61
C LEU A 157 -10.95 12.18 -13.31
N ASN A 158 -11.38 13.43 -13.17
CA ASN A 158 -12.17 13.87 -12.02
C ASN A 158 -13.52 13.12 -11.94
N GLN A 159 -14.25 12.96 -13.05
CA GLN A 159 -15.49 12.18 -13.08
C GLN A 159 -15.23 10.72 -12.68
N ILE A 160 -14.16 10.12 -13.18
CA ILE A 160 -13.75 8.75 -12.84
C ILE A 160 -13.39 8.64 -11.36
N ALA A 161 -12.65 9.61 -10.82
CA ALA A 161 -12.30 9.66 -9.40
C ALA A 161 -13.55 9.68 -8.51
N ILE A 162 -14.52 10.53 -8.80
CA ILE A 162 -15.79 10.62 -8.07
C ILE A 162 -16.53 9.27 -8.10
N GLN A 163 -16.66 8.65 -9.27
CA GLN A 163 -17.32 7.35 -9.42
C GLN A 163 -16.61 6.24 -8.64
N GLN A 164 -15.29 6.14 -8.77
CA GLN A 164 -14.52 5.11 -8.09
C GLN A 164 -14.52 5.29 -6.57
N MET A 165 -14.34 6.52 -6.09
CA MET A 165 -14.38 6.80 -4.66
C MET A 165 -15.75 6.46 -4.05
N THR A 166 -16.85 6.80 -4.73
CA THR A 166 -18.21 6.44 -4.30
C THR A 166 -18.35 4.92 -4.15
N VAL A 167 -17.84 4.13 -5.09
CA VAL A 167 -17.90 2.66 -5.02
C VAL A 167 -17.04 2.13 -3.88
N LEU A 168 -15.81 2.63 -3.73
CA LEU A 168 -14.84 2.15 -2.73
C LEU A 168 -15.32 2.45 -1.31
N GLU A 169 -15.91 3.62 -1.06
CA GLU A 169 -16.48 4.00 0.23
C GLU A 169 -17.72 3.16 0.58
N ASN A 170 -18.58 2.87 -0.39
CA ASN A 170 -19.75 2.01 -0.19
C ASN A 170 -19.36 0.55 0.14
N VAL A 171 -18.28 0.03 -0.46
CA VAL A 171 -17.75 -1.32 -0.15
C VAL A 171 -17.20 -1.38 1.28
N GLU A 172 -16.53 -0.32 1.73
CA GLU A 172 -15.97 -0.25 3.08
C GLU A 172 -17.07 -0.16 4.14
N SER A 173 -18.09 0.67 3.89
CA SER A 173 -19.28 0.81 4.76
C SER A 173 -20.04 -0.51 4.93
N LYS A 174 -20.21 -1.28 3.86
CA LYS A 174 -20.85 -2.61 3.92
C LYS A 174 -20.06 -3.62 4.76
N LYS A 175 -18.73 -3.60 4.70
CA LYS A 175 -17.87 -4.48 5.52
C LYS A 175 -17.94 -4.18 7.01
N ILE A 176 -18.22 -2.95 7.41
CA ILE A 176 -18.37 -2.55 8.80
C ILE A 176 -19.69 -3.04 9.37
N LEU A 177 -20.76 -3.04 8.56
CA LEU A 177 -22.12 -3.45 8.97
C LEU A 177 -22.31 -4.99 9.04
N THR A 178 -21.39 -5.76 8.46
CA THR A 178 -21.45 -7.24 8.43
C THR A 178 -20.53 -7.91 9.46
N LYS A 179 -19.91 -7.16 10.35
CA LYS A 179 -19.15 -7.63 11.53
C LYS A 179 -19.94 -7.39 12.81
#